data_6ae2a3b4d6b2f3fda8d8639ca59a0132
#
_entry.id   6ae2a3b4d6b2f3fda8d8639ca59a0132
#
_cell.length_a   1.000
_cell.length_b   1.000
_cell.length_c   1.000
_cell.angle_alpha   90.00
_cell.angle_beta   90.00
_cell.angle_gamma   90.00
#
_symmetry.space_group_name_H-M   'P 1'
#
loop_
_entity.id
_entity.type
_entity.pdbx_description
1 polymer ?
#
loop_
_entity_poly.entity_id
_entity_poly.type
_entity_poly.pdbx_seq_one_letter_code
_entity_poly.pdbx_strand_id
1 'polypeptide(L)'
;MKQMQKMQKKMEQEQEKLKDERVEGTAGGGMVTVTVTGHKEVVDVQIKEDAVDPDDVEMLQDLVLAATNEAMNKADKLTQERLGKHTQGLNIPGM
;
A
#
# COMPACT_ATOMS: atom_id res chain seq x y z
N MET A 1 21.73 -6.70 -25.21
CA MET A 1 20.34 -6.33 -25.55
C MET A 1 19.33 -7.32 -25.00
N LYS A 2 19.54 -8.63 -25.18
CA LYS A 2 18.59 -9.62 -24.65
C LYS A 2 18.48 -9.58 -23.12
N GLN A 3 19.56 -9.27 -22.42
CA GLN A 3 19.54 -9.19 -20.96
C GLN A 3 18.71 -8.02 -20.46
N MET A 4 18.77 -6.87 -21.14
CA MET A 4 17.96 -5.72 -20.77
C MET A 4 16.48 -5.98 -20.96
N GLN A 5 16.13 -6.69 -22.02
CA GLN A 5 14.73 -7.04 -22.26
C GLN A 5 14.20 -7.99 -21.19
N LYS A 6 15.02 -8.94 -20.73
CA LYS A 6 14.63 -9.85 -19.66
C LYS A 6 14.43 -9.12 -18.35
N MET A 7 15.29 -8.15 -18.04
CA MET A 7 15.14 -7.36 -16.82
C MET A 7 13.89 -6.49 -16.86
N GLN A 8 13.58 -5.90 -18.01
CA GLN A 8 12.38 -5.11 -18.17
C GLN A 8 11.13 -5.96 -17.98
N LYS A 9 11.12 -7.17 -18.55
CA LYS A 9 10.00 -8.08 -18.38
C LYS A 9 9.81 -8.46 -16.90
N LYS A 10 10.89 -8.73 -16.19
CA LYS A 10 10.81 -9.05 -14.77
C LYS A 10 10.25 -7.89 -13.97
N MET A 11 10.67 -6.67 -14.26
CA MET A 11 10.16 -5.50 -13.57
C MET A 11 8.69 -5.27 -13.87
N GLU A 12 8.29 -5.47 -15.12
CA GLU A 12 6.89 -5.38 -15.50
C GLU A 12 6.04 -6.42 -14.78
N GLN A 13 6.53 -7.66 -14.68
CA GLN A 13 5.85 -8.72 -13.97
C GLN A 13 5.72 -8.43 -12.49
N GLU A 14 6.76 -7.88 -11.88
CA GLU A 14 6.71 -7.49 -10.47
C GLU A 14 5.70 -6.37 -10.24
N GLN A 15 5.63 -5.40 -11.16
CA GLN A 15 4.65 -4.33 -11.07
C GLN A 15 3.23 -4.86 -11.22
N GLU A 16 3.02 -5.83 -12.11
CA GLU A 16 1.72 -6.45 -12.26
C GLU A 16 1.31 -7.23 -11.02
N LYS A 17 2.27 -7.92 -10.39
CA LYS A 17 2.01 -8.60 -9.12
C LYS A 17 1.64 -7.62 -8.03
N LEU A 18 2.32 -6.47 -7.97
CA LEU A 18 1.99 -5.43 -7.00
C LEU A 18 0.59 -4.90 -7.18
N LYS A 19 0.13 -4.85 -8.43
CA LYS A 19 -1.23 -4.42 -8.72
C LYS A 19 -2.27 -5.36 -8.11
N ASP A 20 -1.94 -6.64 -8.01
CA ASP A 20 -2.83 -7.65 -7.44
C ASP A 20 -2.63 -7.84 -5.94
N GLU A 21 -1.54 -7.31 -5.38
CA GLU A 21 -1.29 -7.39 -3.94
C GLU A 21 -2.22 -6.45 -3.20
N ARG A 22 -2.63 -6.88 -2.01
CA ARG A 22 -3.51 -6.09 -1.14
C ARG A 22 -2.87 -5.92 0.22
N VAL A 23 -2.88 -4.71 0.72
CA VAL A 23 -2.47 -4.41 2.09
C VAL A 23 -3.57 -3.63 2.77
N GLU A 24 -3.68 -3.79 4.08
CA GLU A 24 -4.73 -3.16 4.85
C GLU A 24 -4.14 -2.23 5.90
N GLY A 25 -4.75 -1.07 6.06
CA GLY A 25 -4.50 -0.19 7.17
C GLY A 25 -5.73 -0.12 8.03
N THR A 26 -5.55 -0.08 9.35
CA THR A 26 -6.65 -0.02 10.29
C THR A 26 -6.48 1.14 11.26
N ALA A 27 -7.58 1.55 11.86
CA ALA A 27 -7.58 2.56 12.90
C ALA A 27 -8.71 2.27 13.88
N GLY A 28 -8.53 2.75 15.12
CA GLY A 28 -9.54 2.59 16.15
C GLY A 28 -9.75 1.14 16.55
N GLY A 29 -8.68 0.33 16.58
CA GLY A 29 -8.82 -1.08 16.94
C GLY A 29 -9.57 -1.90 15.90
N GLY A 30 -9.48 -1.50 14.64
CA GLY A 30 -10.16 -2.20 13.55
C GLY A 30 -11.53 -1.66 13.22
N MET A 31 -11.91 -0.51 13.78
CA MET A 31 -13.19 0.12 13.45
C MET A 31 -13.25 0.59 12.00
N VAL A 32 -12.12 1.02 11.46
CA VAL A 32 -12.00 1.41 10.05
C VAL A 32 -10.86 0.63 9.46
N THR A 33 -11.11 -0.01 8.32
CA THR A 33 -10.10 -0.76 7.56
C THR A 33 -10.10 -0.27 6.13
N VAL A 34 -8.94 0.15 5.64
CA VAL A 34 -8.76 0.59 4.26
C VAL A 34 -7.85 -0.41 3.58
N THR A 35 -8.27 -0.91 2.42
CA THR A 35 -7.49 -1.85 1.63
C THR A 35 -7.00 -1.15 0.37
N VAL A 36 -5.70 -1.25 0.12
CA VAL A 36 -5.08 -0.67 -1.06
C VAL A 36 -4.24 -1.71 -1.79
N THR A 37 -4.00 -1.47 -3.07
CA THR A 37 -3.09 -2.29 -3.87
C THR A 37 -1.65 -1.88 -3.62
N GLY A 38 -0.71 -2.68 -4.13
CA GLY A 38 0.69 -2.31 -4.12
C GLY A 38 0.99 -1.03 -4.89
N HIS A 39 0.10 -0.62 -5.78
CA HIS A 39 0.19 0.64 -6.51
C HIS A 39 -0.50 1.80 -5.80
N LYS A 40 -0.88 1.60 -4.54
CA LYS A 40 -1.52 2.63 -3.70
C LYS A 40 -2.89 3.05 -4.20
N GLU A 41 -3.59 2.12 -4.82
CA GLU A 41 -4.96 2.36 -5.24
C GLU A 41 -5.91 1.81 -4.16
N VAL A 42 -6.78 2.67 -3.66
CA VAL A 42 -7.76 2.25 -2.65
C VAL A 42 -8.83 1.42 -3.35
N VAL A 43 -9.00 0.18 -2.91
CA VAL A 43 -9.97 -0.74 -3.51
C VAL A 43 -11.13 -1.09 -2.60
N ASP A 44 -10.97 -0.86 -1.30
CA ASP A 44 -12.04 -1.14 -0.34
C ASP A 44 -11.88 -0.29 0.91
N VAL A 45 -13.02 0.06 1.50
CA VAL A 45 -13.07 0.76 2.79
C VAL A 45 -14.19 0.12 3.60
N GLN A 46 -13.85 -0.40 4.77
CA GLN A 46 -14.82 -0.98 5.69
C GLN A 46 -14.89 -0.15 6.95
N ILE A 47 -16.09 0.22 7.33
CA ILE A 47 -16.33 1.03 8.52
C ILE A 47 -17.38 0.28 9.36
N LYS A 48 -17.02 -0.04 10.61
CA LYS A 48 -17.97 -0.66 11.52
C LYS A 48 -18.98 0.37 11.98
N GLU A 49 -20.21 -0.08 12.22
CA GLU A 49 -21.29 0.81 12.64
C GLU A 49 -20.95 1.55 13.93
N ASP A 50 -20.23 0.91 14.83
CA ASP A 50 -19.81 1.52 16.09
C ASP A 50 -18.94 2.76 15.91
N ALA A 51 -18.29 2.87 14.75
CA ALA A 51 -17.44 4.03 14.45
C ALA A 51 -18.25 5.20 13.90
N VAL A 52 -19.50 4.97 13.53
CA VAL A 52 -20.35 6.01 12.93
C VAL A 52 -21.20 6.65 14.00
N ASP A 53 -20.76 7.83 14.44
CA ASP A 53 -21.47 8.64 15.42
C ASP A 53 -21.83 9.97 14.76
N PRO A 54 -23.12 10.23 14.52
CA PRO A 54 -23.53 11.48 13.88
C PRO A 54 -23.15 12.72 14.67
N ASP A 55 -22.93 12.57 15.98
CA ASP A 55 -22.52 13.67 16.83
C ASP A 55 -21.01 13.88 16.87
N ASP A 56 -20.23 12.96 16.30
CA ASP A 56 -18.78 13.04 16.29
C ASP A 56 -18.22 12.59 14.93
N VAL A 57 -18.53 13.35 13.92
CA VAL A 57 -18.08 13.07 12.55
C VAL A 57 -16.56 13.24 12.44
N GLU A 58 -15.97 14.16 13.23
CA GLU A 58 -14.52 14.36 13.20
C GLU A 58 -13.75 13.12 13.62
N MET A 59 -14.26 12.37 14.60
CA MET A 59 -13.64 11.11 14.99
C MET A 59 -13.57 10.13 13.81
N LEU A 60 -14.66 10.02 13.06
CA LEU A 60 -14.70 9.14 11.89
C LEU A 60 -13.72 9.61 10.83
N GLN A 61 -13.64 10.91 10.57
CA GLN A 61 -12.70 11.48 9.63
C GLN A 61 -11.26 11.14 10.01
N ASP A 62 -10.92 11.27 11.27
CA ASP A 62 -9.58 10.97 11.77
C ASP A 62 -9.26 9.48 11.64
N LEU A 63 -10.22 8.62 11.92
CA LEU A 63 -10.04 7.18 11.78
C LEU A 63 -9.81 6.78 10.32
N VAL A 64 -10.57 7.34 9.40
CA VAL A 64 -10.41 7.07 7.97
C VAL A 64 -9.05 7.57 7.49
N LEU A 65 -8.66 8.76 7.92
CA LEU A 65 -7.37 9.34 7.57
C LEU A 65 -6.22 8.45 8.07
N ALA A 66 -6.28 8.04 9.33
CA ALA A 66 -5.24 7.21 9.92
C ALA A 66 -5.15 5.84 9.24
N ALA A 67 -6.29 5.20 8.98
CA ALA A 67 -6.32 3.90 8.32
C ALA A 67 -5.77 3.99 6.90
N THR A 68 -6.13 5.05 6.18
CA THR A 68 -5.67 5.26 4.81
C THR A 68 -4.15 5.47 4.78
N ASN A 69 -3.63 6.31 5.67
CA ASN A 69 -2.19 6.56 5.74
C ASN A 69 -1.42 5.30 6.11
N GLU A 70 -1.94 4.51 7.03
CA GLU A 70 -1.31 3.24 7.39
C GLU A 70 -1.27 2.30 6.19
N ALA A 71 -2.37 2.19 5.45
CA ALA A 71 -2.43 1.34 4.26
C ALA A 71 -1.44 1.82 3.19
N MET A 72 -1.36 3.12 2.97
CA MET A 72 -0.43 3.69 2.00
C MET A 72 1.02 3.44 2.39
N ASN A 73 1.35 3.57 3.67
CA ASN A 73 2.70 3.30 4.16
C ASN A 73 3.06 1.83 3.99
N LYS A 74 2.11 0.93 4.24
CA LYS A 74 2.34 -0.51 4.03
C LYS A 74 2.54 -0.82 2.55
N ALA A 75 1.79 -0.16 1.67
CA ALA A 75 1.96 -0.32 0.23
C ALA A 75 3.33 0.17 -0.23
N ASP A 76 3.80 1.29 0.32
CA ASP A 76 5.15 1.79 0.03
C ASP A 76 6.22 0.79 0.44
N LYS A 77 6.10 0.23 1.63
CA LYS A 77 7.07 -0.75 2.11
C LYS A 77 7.06 -2.00 1.24
N LEU A 78 5.89 -2.45 0.86
CA LEU A 78 5.75 -3.62 -0.02
C LEU A 78 6.44 -3.36 -1.36
N THR A 79 6.20 -2.19 -1.95
CA THR A 79 6.81 -1.82 -3.22
C THR A 79 8.33 -1.76 -3.10
N GLN A 80 8.83 -1.13 -2.05
CA GLN A 80 10.27 -1.03 -1.82
C GLN A 80 10.91 -2.41 -1.64
N GLU A 81 10.27 -3.29 -0.91
CA GLU A 81 10.78 -4.64 -0.70
C GLU A 81 10.81 -5.44 -2.01
N ARG A 82 9.76 -5.33 -2.81
CA ARG A 82 9.65 -6.08 -4.06
C ARG A 82 10.61 -5.55 -5.11
N LEU A 83 10.61 -4.24 -5.35
CA LEU A 83 11.46 -3.64 -6.37
C LEU A 83 12.89 -3.50 -5.90
N GLY A 84 13.12 -3.31 -4.60
CA GLY A 84 14.44 -3.19 -4.03
C GLY A 84 15.31 -4.43 -4.24
N LYS A 85 14.69 -5.60 -4.27
CA LYS A 85 15.41 -6.84 -4.52
C LYS A 85 16.03 -6.88 -5.91
N HIS A 86 15.37 -6.28 -6.88
CA HIS A 86 15.85 -6.26 -8.26
C HIS A 86 16.85 -5.14 -8.53
N THR A 87 16.87 -4.12 -7.67
CA THR A 87 17.77 -2.99 -7.82
C THR A 87 18.93 -3.02 -6.81
N GLN A 88 19.04 -4.10 -6.07
CA GLN A 88 20.04 -4.20 -5.02
C GLN A 88 21.46 -4.06 -5.54
N GLY A 89 21.73 -4.56 -6.75
CA GLY A 89 23.01 -4.42 -7.40
C GLY A 89 23.26 -3.02 -7.94
N LEU A 90 22.23 -2.20 -8.04
CA LEU A 90 22.31 -0.84 -8.52
C LEU A 90 22.33 0.16 -7.38
N ASN A 91 22.29 -0.32 -6.17
CA ASN A 91 22.31 0.55 -5.00
C ASN A 91 23.63 1.25 -4.91
N ILE A 92 23.61 2.55 -4.99
CA ILE A 92 24.83 3.34 -5.01
C ILE A 92 25.23 3.71 -3.59
N PRO A 93 26.41 3.30 -3.15
CA PRO A 93 26.87 3.65 -1.81
C PRO A 93 26.94 5.16 -1.64
N GLY A 94 26.51 5.62 -0.50
CA GLY A 94 26.53 7.04 -0.19
C GLY A 94 25.27 7.77 -0.54
N MET A 95 24.30 7.06 -1.05
CA MET A 95 22.98 7.66 -1.30
C MET A 95 21.96 7.28 -0.27
#